data_253d266a052a14d5030f3a8caf235a35
#
_entry.id   253d266a052a14d5030f3a8caf235a35
#
_cell.length_a   1.000
_cell.length_b   1.000
_cell.length_c   1.000
_cell.angle_alpha   90.00
_cell.angle_beta   90.00
_cell.angle_gamma   90.00
#
_symmetry.space_group_name_H-M   'P 1'
#
loop_
_entity.id
_entity.type
_entity.pdbx_description
1 polymer ?
#
loop_
_entity_poly.entity_id
_entity_poly.type
_entity_poly.pdbx_seq_one_letter_code
_entity_poly.pdbx_strand_id
1 'polypeptide(L)' 'MEKDKHLGIKINKETHKKLKLLAEFNARSISSEIIYLIQKAIREHEAKYGQLE' A
#
# COMPACT_ATOMS: atom_id res chain seq x y z
N MET A 1 -20.41 -0.16 11.31
CA MET A 1 -19.52 0.49 10.88
C MET A 1 -18.98 0.01 9.66
N GLU A 2 -18.67 0.74 8.80
CA GLU A 2 -18.19 0.37 7.70
C GLU A 2 -16.91 0.20 7.81
N LYS A 3 -16.45 -0.72 7.41
CA LYS A 3 -15.25 -0.98 7.62
C LYS A 3 -14.40 -0.75 6.54
N ASP A 4 -14.43 -1.39 5.58
CA ASP A 4 -13.43 -1.38 4.57
C ASP A 4 -13.94 -0.87 3.26
N LYS A 5 -13.13 -0.14 2.55
CA LYS A 5 -13.46 0.31 1.23
C LYS A 5 -12.60 -0.40 0.24
N HIS A 6 -13.10 -0.63 -0.95
CA HIS A 6 -12.32 -1.27 -1.98
C HIS A 6 -11.84 -0.23 -2.98
N LEU A 7 -10.62 -0.40 -3.45
CA LEU A 7 -10.07 0.47 -4.44
C LEU A 7 -9.81 -0.36 -5.68
N GLY A 8 -10.34 0.06 -6.80
CA GLY A 8 -10.04 -0.59 -8.05
C GLY A 8 -8.87 0.10 -8.72
N ILE A 9 -7.71 -0.48 -8.60
CA ILE A 9 -6.50 0.11 -9.13
C ILE A 9 -5.90 -0.78 -10.19
N LYS A 10 -5.48 -0.19 -11.30
CA LYS A 10 -4.81 -0.95 -12.33
C LYS A 10 -3.35 -0.60 -12.31
N ILE A 11 -2.50 -1.61 -12.37
CA ILE A 11 -1.07 -1.39 -12.45
C ILE A 11 -0.56 -2.24 -13.58
N ASN A 12 0.56 -1.84 -14.16
CA ASN A 12 1.07 -2.58 -15.31
C ASN A 12 1.74 -3.87 -14.84
N LYS A 13 2.02 -4.75 -15.80
CA LYS A 13 2.55 -6.05 -15.49
C LYS A 13 3.87 -5.99 -14.78
N GLU A 14 4.73 -5.11 -15.20
CA GLU A 14 6.05 -5.01 -14.60
C GLU A 14 5.97 -4.58 -13.14
N THR A 15 5.12 -3.59 -12.86
CA THR A 15 4.94 -3.12 -11.49
C THR A 15 4.35 -4.22 -10.62
N HIS A 16 3.39 -4.96 -11.18
CA HIS A 16 2.76 -6.04 -10.43
C HIS A 16 3.79 -7.12 -10.09
N LYS A 17 4.64 -7.45 -11.05
CA LYS A 17 5.65 -8.46 -10.83
C LYS A 17 6.62 -8.04 -9.72
N LYS A 18 7.06 -6.80 -9.77
CA LYS A 18 7.98 -6.30 -8.75
C LYS A 18 7.31 -6.20 -7.39
N LEU A 19 6.02 -5.85 -7.37
CA LEU A 19 5.29 -5.78 -6.13
C LEU A 19 5.20 -7.16 -5.50
N LYS A 20 4.98 -8.19 -6.31
CA LYS A 20 4.91 -9.54 -5.81
C LYS A 20 6.24 -9.95 -5.20
N LEU A 21 7.34 -9.62 -5.87
CA LEU A 21 8.65 -9.96 -5.35
C LEU A 21 8.96 -9.21 -4.05
N LEU A 22 8.54 -7.97 -3.99
CA LEU A 22 8.74 -7.17 -2.80
C LEU A 22 7.96 -7.75 -1.63
N ALA A 23 6.73 -8.16 -1.88
CA ALA A 23 5.90 -8.74 -0.84
C ALA A 23 6.52 -10.04 -0.33
N GLU A 24 7.06 -10.84 -1.23
CA GLU A 24 7.71 -12.08 -0.84
C GLU A 24 8.94 -11.81 -0.01
N PHE A 25 9.70 -10.80 -0.39
CA PHE A 25 10.89 -10.44 0.35
C PHE A 25 10.52 -10.05 1.78
N ASN A 26 9.39 -9.40 1.95
CA ASN A 26 8.94 -8.96 3.26
C ASN A 26 8.03 -9.98 3.96
N ALA A 27 7.90 -11.16 3.37
CA ALA A 27 7.07 -12.23 3.92
C ALA A 27 5.63 -11.77 4.12
N ARG A 28 5.09 -11.05 3.13
CA ARG A 28 3.73 -10.58 3.19
C ARG A 28 2.97 -11.01 1.96
N SER A 29 1.65 -11.00 2.03
CA SER A 29 0.85 -11.19 0.83
C SER A 29 0.91 -9.88 0.05
N ILE A 30 0.53 -9.93 -1.22
CA ILE A 30 0.52 -8.74 -2.05
C ILE A 30 -0.42 -7.69 -1.46
N SER A 31 -1.62 -8.11 -1.03
CA SER A 31 -2.58 -7.17 -0.45
C SER A 31 -2.03 -6.52 0.80
N SER A 32 -1.41 -7.32 1.65
CA SER A 32 -0.86 -6.80 2.88
C SER A 32 0.28 -5.82 2.60
N GLU A 33 1.09 -6.13 1.59
CA GLU A 33 2.18 -5.25 1.24
C GLU A 33 1.67 -3.92 0.71
N ILE A 34 0.62 -3.95 -0.09
CA ILE A 34 0.03 -2.73 -0.62
C ILE A 34 -0.49 -1.85 0.51
N ILE A 35 -1.22 -2.44 1.44
CA ILE A 35 -1.76 -1.68 2.56
C ILE A 35 -0.63 -1.08 3.40
N TYR A 36 0.41 -1.87 3.62
CA TYR A 36 1.54 -1.38 4.38
C TYR A 36 2.18 -0.16 3.71
N LEU A 37 2.37 -0.24 2.39
CA LEU A 37 3.01 0.85 1.67
C LEU A 37 2.15 2.11 1.69
N ILE A 38 0.84 1.94 1.56
CA ILE A 38 -0.07 3.07 1.59
C ILE A 38 -0.04 3.73 2.97
N GLN A 39 -0.12 2.95 4.01
CA GLN A 39 -0.11 3.49 5.37
C GLN A 39 1.21 4.16 5.68
N LYS A 40 2.29 3.59 5.18
CA LYS A 40 3.61 4.17 5.39
C LYS A 40 3.70 5.53 4.73
N ALA A 41 3.22 5.63 3.49
CA ALA A 41 3.26 6.90 2.75
C ALA A 41 2.41 7.96 3.46
N ILE A 42 1.25 7.57 3.97
CA ILE A 42 0.39 8.51 4.67
C ILE A 42 1.05 8.99 5.96
N ARG A 43 1.63 8.06 6.71
CA ARG A 43 2.29 8.43 7.95
C ARG A 43 3.44 9.38 7.72
N GLU A 44 4.21 9.12 6.68
CA GLU A 44 5.35 9.97 6.37
C GLU A 44 4.90 11.37 5.98
N HIS A 45 3.83 11.43 5.21
CA HIS A 45 3.30 12.72 4.80
C HIS A 45 2.78 13.50 6.01
N GLU A 46 2.05 12.83 6.89
CA GLU A 46 1.49 13.50 8.05
C GLU A 46 2.56 13.94 9.04
N ALA A 47 3.64 13.19 9.13
CA ALA A 47 4.73 13.56 9.99
C ALA A 47 5.43 14.83 9.49
N LYS A 48 5.44 15.00 8.17
CA LYS A 48 6.12 16.13 7.60
C LYS A 48 5.22 17.34 7.42
N TYR A 49 4.00 17.15 6.99
CA TYR A 49 3.12 18.26 6.66
C TYR A 49 1.89 18.39 7.53
N GLY A 50 1.64 17.45 8.43
CA GLY A 50 0.49 17.52 9.30
C GLY A 50 -0.61 16.58 8.85
N GLN A 51 -1.62 16.46 9.71
CA GLN A 51 -2.67 15.52 9.48
C GLN A 51 -3.45 15.82 8.22
N LEU A 52 -3.76 14.80 7.47
CA LEU A 52 -4.47 14.94 6.22
C LEU A 52 -5.95 15.23 6.38
N GLU A 53 -6.50 14.99 7.55
CA GLU A 53 -7.88 15.26 7.71
C GLU A 53 -8.22 15.81 9.01
#